data_70ed5a57efe4080cb187e7629829fd05
#
_entry.id   70ed5a57efe4080cb187e7629829fd05
#
_cell.length_a   1.000
_cell.length_b   1.000
_cell.length_c   1.000
_cell.angle_alpha   90.00
_cell.angle_beta   90.00
_cell.angle_gamma   90.00
#
_symmetry.space_group_name_H-M   'P 1'
#
loop_
_entity.id
_entity.type
_entity.pdbx_description
1 polymer ?
#
loop_
_entity_poly.entity_id
_entity_poly.type
_entity_poly.pdbx_seq_one_letter_code
_entity_poly.pdbx_strand_id
1 'polypeptide(L)'
;MNSIENLKEQSKSVFEIRNVAQIGVLGGISFILMTIEFPLWFAPGFYRLDISELPVLIGSFAMGPLAGVLIEMIKVLLYFFIHGSSTAGVGDFANFIFGCSLVVPSSILYQRHKSRKTALIGLGIGTLTMTVASALLNAYLLLPVYSVAFHMPMAALIQMGTAVNPAINGLWAFVLLAVVPFNLFKGILISCLTMLLYKSVSPILHNRIRH
;
A
#
# COMPACT_ATOMS: atom_id res chain seq x y z
N MET A 1 -5.42 30.79 -6.57
CA MET A 1 -4.46 30.35 -5.55
C MET A 1 -3.66 29.21 -6.16
N ASN A 2 -2.35 29.40 -6.36
CA ASN A 2 -1.53 28.51 -7.19
C ASN A 2 -1.34 27.13 -6.51
N SER A 3 -1.35 26.08 -7.33
CA SER A 3 -1.14 24.68 -6.88
C SER A 3 0.14 24.51 -6.02
N ILE A 4 1.16 25.34 -6.26
CA ILE A 4 2.42 25.34 -5.52
C ILE A 4 2.26 25.91 -4.11
N GLU A 5 1.43 26.95 -3.89
CA GLU A 5 1.14 27.50 -2.57
C GLU A 5 0.37 26.50 -1.70
N ASN A 6 -0.61 25.81 -2.28
CA ASN A 6 -1.33 24.75 -1.58
C ASN A 6 -0.41 23.58 -1.14
N LEU A 7 0.56 23.21 -1.96
CA LEU A 7 1.55 22.18 -1.61
C LEU A 7 2.49 22.65 -0.48
N LYS A 8 2.89 23.93 -0.48
CA LYS A 8 3.73 24.53 0.59
C LYS A 8 2.97 24.63 1.92
N GLU A 9 1.69 25.01 1.90
CA GLU A 9 0.86 25.05 3.10
C GLU A 9 0.60 23.66 3.66
N GLN A 10 0.29 22.67 2.82
CA GLN A 10 0.17 21.27 3.24
C GLN A 10 1.47 20.73 3.83
N SER A 11 2.62 21.06 3.23
CA SER A 11 3.93 20.67 3.75
C SER A 11 4.19 21.26 5.14
N LYS A 12 3.93 22.55 5.36
CA LYS A 12 4.07 23.19 6.68
C LYS A 12 3.18 22.53 7.73
N SER A 13 1.93 22.25 7.39
CA SER A 13 0.98 21.58 8.28
C SER A 13 1.42 20.16 8.67
N VAL A 14 2.04 19.41 7.77
CA VAL A 14 2.51 18.04 8.07
C VAL A 14 3.63 18.04 9.12
N PHE A 15 4.48 19.06 9.15
CA PHE A 15 5.60 19.17 10.08
C PHE A 15 5.24 19.84 11.42
N GLU A 16 3.97 20.15 11.68
CA GLU A 16 3.53 20.49 13.04
C GLU A 16 3.76 19.30 13.98
N ILE A 17 4.25 19.57 15.20
CA ILE A 17 4.60 18.56 16.21
C ILE A 17 3.49 17.52 16.40
N ARG A 18 2.23 17.99 16.44
CA ARG A 18 1.05 17.12 16.58
C ARG A 18 0.90 16.13 15.43
N ASN A 19 1.12 16.60 14.18
CA ASN A 19 1.00 15.77 12.99
C ASN A 19 2.16 14.79 12.87
N VAL A 20 3.37 15.20 13.21
CA VAL A 20 4.55 14.33 13.28
C VAL A 20 4.34 13.20 14.30
N ALA A 21 3.81 13.50 15.49
CA ALA A 21 3.49 12.49 16.48
C ALA A 21 2.44 11.49 15.95
N GLN A 22 1.39 11.98 15.28
CA GLN A 22 0.35 11.11 14.69
C GLN A 22 0.92 10.23 13.55
N ILE A 23 1.79 10.77 12.70
CA ILE A 23 2.49 10.01 11.65
C ILE A 23 3.31 8.88 12.26
N GLY A 24 4.07 9.17 13.34
CA GLY A 24 4.85 8.15 14.05
C GLY A 24 3.99 7.04 14.65
N VAL A 25 2.89 7.41 15.33
CA VAL A 25 1.96 6.44 15.94
C VAL A 25 1.29 5.57 14.85
N LEU A 26 0.78 6.19 13.78
CA LEU A 26 0.14 5.45 12.69
C LEU A 26 1.14 4.56 11.95
N GLY A 27 2.39 5.00 11.77
CA GLY A 27 3.47 4.18 11.21
C GLY A 27 3.78 2.96 12.08
N GLY A 28 3.85 3.13 13.40
CA GLY A 28 4.02 2.03 14.34
C GLY A 28 2.86 1.04 14.34
N ILE A 29 1.61 1.53 14.31
CA ILE A 29 0.42 0.66 14.18
C ILE A 29 0.44 -0.10 12.85
N SER A 30 0.76 0.59 11.75
CA SER A 30 0.88 -0.03 10.43
C SER A 30 1.96 -1.11 10.41
N PHE A 31 3.11 -0.87 11.03
CA PHE A 31 4.16 -1.87 11.19
C PHE A 31 3.65 -3.12 11.92
N ILE A 32 2.97 -2.96 13.07
CA ILE A 32 2.41 -4.09 13.81
C ILE A 32 1.41 -4.88 12.94
N LEU A 33 0.52 -4.20 12.22
CA LEU A 33 -0.42 -4.86 11.32
C LEU A 33 0.28 -5.56 10.14
N MET A 34 1.43 -5.06 9.68
CA MET A 34 2.22 -5.70 8.64
C MET A 34 2.85 -7.01 9.13
N THR A 35 3.16 -7.16 10.43
CA THR A 35 3.66 -8.43 10.97
C THR A 35 2.59 -9.51 11.05
N ILE A 36 1.30 -9.14 10.99
CA ILE A 36 0.17 -10.05 10.99
C ILE A 36 -0.25 -10.32 9.54
N GLU A 37 0.44 -11.25 8.91
CA GLU A 37 0.27 -11.57 7.49
C GLU A 37 -0.29 -12.98 7.28
N PHE A 38 -1.14 -13.14 6.26
CA PHE A 38 -1.81 -14.38 5.94
C PHE A 38 -1.53 -14.81 4.49
N PRO A 39 -1.12 -16.06 4.25
CA PRO A 39 -1.07 -16.60 2.89
C PRO A 39 -2.48 -16.77 2.35
N LEU A 40 -2.66 -16.50 1.05
CA LEU A 40 -3.92 -16.75 0.36
C LEU A 40 -3.84 -18.03 -0.46
N TRP A 41 -4.90 -18.82 -0.47
CA TRP A 41 -4.99 -20.11 -1.14
C TRP A 41 -4.88 -20.03 -2.68
N PHE A 42 -5.17 -18.88 -3.27
CA PHE A 42 -5.11 -18.64 -4.72
C PHE A 42 -3.84 -17.96 -5.19
N ALA A 43 -2.90 -17.66 -4.30
CA ALA A 43 -1.64 -16.99 -4.61
C ALA A 43 -0.45 -17.83 -4.12
N PRO A 44 0.71 -17.77 -4.80
CA PRO A 44 1.94 -18.38 -4.31
C PRO A 44 2.28 -17.94 -2.89
N GLY A 45 2.79 -18.85 -2.06
CA GLY A 45 2.96 -18.66 -0.61
C GLY A 45 3.85 -17.51 -0.16
N PHE A 46 4.62 -16.90 -1.06
CA PHE A 46 5.41 -15.70 -0.77
C PHE A 46 4.61 -14.39 -0.94
N TYR A 47 3.40 -14.44 -1.54
CA TYR A 47 2.45 -13.32 -1.48
C TYR A 47 1.61 -13.45 -0.23
N ARG A 48 1.81 -12.54 0.70
CA ARG A 48 1.11 -12.53 1.98
C ARG A 48 0.22 -11.31 2.09
N LEU A 49 -1.00 -11.53 2.53
CA LEU A 49 -1.99 -10.49 2.74
C LEU A 49 -1.83 -9.92 4.15
N ASP A 50 -1.74 -8.62 4.25
CA ASP A 50 -1.80 -7.85 5.49
C ASP A 50 -2.77 -6.68 5.34
N ILE A 51 -3.12 -6.05 6.46
CA ILE A 51 -4.02 -4.90 6.51
C ILE A 51 -3.31 -3.61 6.93
N SER A 52 -2.00 -3.56 6.81
CA SER A 52 -1.16 -2.44 7.25
C SER A 52 -1.42 -1.12 6.53
N GLU A 53 -1.97 -1.17 5.31
CA GLU A 53 -2.33 0.01 4.53
C GLU A 53 -3.52 0.80 5.14
N LEU A 54 -4.29 0.17 6.03
CA LEU A 54 -5.47 0.78 6.63
C LEU A 54 -5.14 2.03 7.46
N PRO A 55 -4.21 2.01 8.46
CA PRO A 55 -3.83 3.23 9.17
C PRO A 55 -3.15 4.25 8.28
N VAL A 56 -2.42 3.81 7.22
CA VAL A 56 -1.79 4.70 6.24
C VAL A 56 -2.84 5.50 5.50
N LEU A 57 -3.91 4.86 4.99
CA LEU A 57 -5.02 5.52 4.32
C LEU A 57 -5.78 6.47 5.25
N ILE A 58 -6.03 6.06 6.49
CA ILE A 58 -6.68 6.92 7.49
C ILE A 58 -5.83 8.18 7.73
N GLY A 59 -4.53 8.01 7.96
CA GLY A 59 -3.59 9.10 8.15
C GLY A 59 -3.50 10.02 6.94
N SER A 60 -3.46 9.44 5.74
CA SER A 60 -3.40 10.22 4.49
C SER A 60 -4.68 11.00 4.21
N PHE A 61 -5.84 10.45 4.53
CA PHE A 61 -7.12 11.16 4.43
C PHE A 61 -7.22 12.30 5.46
N ALA A 62 -6.66 12.10 6.65
CA ALA A 62 -6.64 13.11 7.70
C ALA A 62 -5.67 14.28 7.43
N MET A 63 -4.45 13.95 7.03
CA MET A 63 -3.31 14.88 7.00
C MET A 63 -2.78 15.15 5.59
N GLY A 64 -3.30 14.46 4.57
CA GLY A 64 -2.90 14.61 3.17
C GLY A 64 -1.92 13.54 2.67
N PRO A 65 -1.66 13.54 1.34
CA PRO A 65 -0.89 12.48 0.68
C PRO A 65 0.56 12.38 1.19
N LEU A 66 1.19 13.51 1.53
CA LEU A 66 2.56 13.52 2.06
C LEU A 66 2.65 12.78 3.40
N ALA A 67 1.67 13.00 4.29
CA ALA A 67 1.60 12.27 5.55
C ALA A 67 1.44 10.75 5.30
N GLY A 68 0.61 10.36 4.33
CA GLY A 68 0.49 8.96 3.91
C GLY A 68 1.82 8.34 3.48
N VAL A 69 2.59 9.03 2.65
CA VAL A 69 3.93 8.58 2.22
C VAL A 69 4.89 8.44 3.41
N LEU A 70 4.86 9.39 4.36
CA LEU A 70 5.71 9.33 5.56
C LEU A 70 5.32 8.17 6.48
N ILE A 71 4.02 7.91 6.68
CA ILE A 71 3.53 6.77 7.45
C ILE A 71 3.97 5.46 6.80
N GLU A 72 3.82 5.36 5.48
CA GLU A 72 4.24 4.20 4.68
C GLU A 72 5.74 3.96 4.80
N MET A 73 6.53 5.02 4.72
CA MET A 73 7.99 4.96 4.88
C MET A 73 8.39 4.45 6.27
N ILE A 74 7.78 4.98 7.34
CA ILE A 74 8.04 4.55 8.71
C ILE A 74 7.67 3.06 8.87
N LYS A 75 6.51 2.63 8.38
CA LYS A 75 6.06 1.24 8.40
C LYS A 75 7.10 0.30 7.79
N VAL A 76 7.53 0.61 6.57
CA VAL A 76 8.47 -0.24 5.83
C VAL A 76 9.87 -0.22 6.45
N LEU A 77 10.34 0.93 6.91
CA LEU A 77 11.63 1.02 7.62
C LEU A 77 11.62 0.22 8.92
N LEU A 78 10.57 0.33 9.73
CA LEU A 78 10.43 -0.46 10.96
C LEU A 78 10.42 -1.96 10.65
N TYR A 79 9.68 -2.37 9.61
CA TYR A 79 9.64 -3.77 9.19
C TYR A 79 11.02 -4.26 8.76
N PHE A 80 11.71 -3.51 7.92
CA PHE A 80 13.05 -3.84 7.43
C PHE A 80 14.06 -4.00 8.56
N PHE A 81 14.10 -3.07 9.53
CA PHE A 81 15.09 -3.10 10.61
C PHE A 81 14.76 -4.10 11.72
N ILE A 82 13.49 -4.35 12.01
CA ILE A 82 13.07 -5.20 13.13
C ILE A 82 12.84 -6.63 12.67
N HIS A 83 12.17 -6.84 11.54
CA HIS A 83 11.84 -8.17 11.03
C HIS A 83 12.95 -8.74 10.12
N GLY A 84 13.76 -7.85 9.52
CA GLY A 84 14.76 -8.20 8.53
C GLY A 84 14.16 -8.40 7.14
N SER A 85 15.02 -8.52 6.14
CA SER A 85 14.59 -8.74 4.77
C SER A 85 15.20 -10.00 4.19
N SER A 86 14.35 -10.91 3.72
CA SER A 86 14.78 -12.12 3.00
C SER A 86 15.23 -11.82 1.56
N THR A 87 14.95 -10.63 1.05
CA THR A 87 15.19 -10.21 -0.34
C THR A 87 16.14 -9.01 -0.44
N ALA A 88 17.01 -8.82 0.55
CA ALA A 88 17.96 -7.69 0.63
C ALA A 88 17.28 -6.31 0.47
N GLY A 89 16.04 -6.17 0.98
CA GLY A 89 15.27 -4.91 0.96
C GLY A 89 14.46 -4.67 -0.30
N VAL A 90 14.61 -5.48 -1.35
CA VAL A 90 13.90 -5.25 -2.62
C VAL A 90 12.40 -5.47 -2.48
N GLY A 91 11.98 -6.50 -1.74
CA GLY A 91 10.58 -6.75 -1.42
C GLY A 91 9.97 -5.63 -0.57
N ASP A 92 10.74 -5.11 0.39
CA ASP A 92 10.32 -4.02 1.28
C ASP A 92 10.16 -2.72 0.50
N PHE A 93 11.11 -2.42 -0.40
CA PHE A 93 11.01 -1.27 -1.30
C PHE A 93 9.83 -1.37 -2.25
N ALA A 94 9.55 -2.57 -2.78
CA ALA A 94 8.37 -2.79 -3.60
C ALA A 94 7.07 -2.60 -2.80
N ASN A 95 7.01 -3.06 -1.56
CA ASN A 95 5.87 -2.84 -0.67
C ASN A 95 5.63 -1.32 -0.47
N PHE A 96 6.70 -0.54 -0.23
CA PHE A 96 6.60 0.91 -0.16
C PHE A 96 5.99 1.53 -1.43
N ILE A 97 6.44 1.09 -2.62
CA ILE A 97 5.89 1.61 -3.88
C ILE A 97 4.42 1.20 -4.06
N PHE A 98 4.06 -0.04 -3.71
CA PHE A 98 2.67 -0.50 -3.80
C PHE A 98 1.75 0.26 -2.85
N GLY A 99 2.17 0.45 -1.59
CA GLY A 99 1.45 1.26 -0.61
C GLY A 99 1.28 2.71 -1.08
N CYS A 100 2.35 3.36 -1.52
CA CYS A 100 2.27 4.71 -2.09
C CYS A 100 1.36 4.78 -3.33
N SER A 101 1.37 3.76 -4.19
CA SER A 101 0.52 3.69 -5.39
C SER A 101 -0.97 3.56 -5.06
N LEU A 102 -1.30 2.96 -3.92
CA LEU A 102 -2.66 2.93 -3.39
C LEU A 102 -3.03 4.26 -2.71
N VAL A 103 -2.16 4.73 -1.82
CA VAL A 103 -2.46 5.79 -0.85
C VAL A 103 -2.45 7.17 -1.50
N VAL A 104 -1.46 7.47 -2.35
CA VAL A 104 -1.28 8.82 -2.91
C VAL A 104 -2.45 9.24 -3.80
N PRO A 105 -2.86 8.48 -4.84
CA PRO A 105 -3.99 8.87 -5.67
C PRO A 105 -5.31 8.89 -4.89
N SER A 106 -5.51 7.95 -3.94
CA SER A 106 -6.68 7.92 -3.06
C SER A 106 -6.79 9.20 -2.24
N SER A 107 -5.68 9.62 -1.64
CA SER A 107 -5.62 10.80 -0.80
C SER A 107 -5.76 12.11 -1.60
N ILE A 108 -5.12 12.23 -2.75
CA ILE A 108 -5.22 13.43 -3.61
C ILE A 108 -6.68 13.67 -4.02
N LEU A 109 -7.39 12.61 -4.45
CA LEU A 109 -8.79 12.75 -4.82
C LEU A 109 -9.66 13.14 -3.62
N TYR A 110 -9.45 12.47 -2.48
CA TYR A 110 -10.20 12.75 -1.27
C TYR A 110 -9.99 14.18 -0.77
N GLN A 111 -8.77 14.69 -0.79
CA GLN A 111 -8.45 16.04 -0.32
C GLN A 111 -9.06 17.15 -1.18
N ARG A 112 -9.38 16.89 -2.46
CA ARG A 112 -10.07 17.86 -3.33
C ARG A 112 -11.50 18.12 -2.88
N HIS A 113 -12.23 17.06 -2.51
CA HIS A 113 -13.60 17.13 -2.00
C HIS A 113 -13.78 16.06 -0.92
N LYS A 114 -13.78 16.46 0.35
CA LYS A 114 -13.87 15.55 1.50
C LYS A 114 -15.28 14.95 1.63
N SER A 115 -15.59 13.97 0.78
CA SER A 115 -16.87 13.26 0.78
C SER A 115 -16.69 11.75 0.70
N ARG A 116 -17.71 10.99 1.11
CA ARG A 116 -17.69 9.52 0.98
C ARG A 116 -17.56 9.06 -0.47
N LYS A 117 -18.17 9.79 -1.40
CA LYS A 117 -18.11 9.47 -2.84
C LYS A 117 -16.69 9.62 -3.38
N THR A 118 -16.01 10.71 -3.05
CA THR A 118 -14.63 10.94 -3.48
C THR A 118 -13.64 10.01 -2.78
N ALA A 119 -13.89 9.61 -1.54
CA ALA A 119 -13.12 8.57 -0.86
C ALA A 119 -13.22 7.24 -1.63
N LEU A 120 -14.45 6.81 -1.97
CA LEU A 120 -14.67 5.56 -2.69
C LEU A 120 -14.03 5.57 -4.10
N ILE A 121 -14.20 6.66 -4.85
CA ILE A 121 -13.58 6.81 -6.18
C ILE A 121 -12.05 6.81 -6.04
N GLY A 122 -11.52 7.54 -5.06
CA GLY A 122 -10.09 7.59 -4.78
C GLY A 122 -9.51 6.21 -4.48
N LEU A 123 -10.16 5.45 -3.60
CA LEU A 123 -9.76 4.08 -3.26
C LEU A 123 -9.81 3.14 -4.47
N GLY A 124 -10.83 3.28 -5.34
CA GLY A 124 -10.91 2.52 -6.58
C GLY A 124 -9.74 2.82 -7.52
N ILE A 125 -9.42 4.11 -7.74
CA ILE A 125 -8.29 4.53 -8.57
C ILE A 125 -6.97 4.10 -7.93
N GLY A 126 -6.81 4.25 -6.62
CA GLY A 126 -5.63 3.80 -5.90
C GLY A 126 -5.42 2.28 -6.02
N THR A 127 -6.48 1.49 -5.89
CA THR A 127 -6.43 0.03 -6.08
C THR A 127 -5.97 -0.34 -7.49
N LEU A 128 -6.51 0.33 -8.52
CA LEU A 128 -6.08 0.09 -9.89
C LEU A 128 -4.62 0.49 -10.12
N THR A 129 -4.21 1.66 -9.61
CA THR A 129 -2.83 2.14 -9.72
C THR A 129 -1.86 1.18 -9.04
N MET A 130 -2.17 0.73 -7.81
CA MET A 130 -1.38 -0.27 -7.10
C MET A 130 -1.30 -1.58 -7.88
N THR A 131 -2.40 -2.06 -8.45
CA THR A 131 -2.43 -3.31 -9.21
C THR A 131 -1.56 -3.22 -10.47
N VAL A 132 -1.63 -2.11 -11.20
CA VAL A 132 -0.77 -1.90 -12.38
C VAL A 132 0.69 -1.77 -11.98
N ALA A 133 1.01 -0.98 -10.95
CA ALA A 133 2.37 -0.84 -10.46
C ALA A 133 2.94 -2.20 -10.00
N SER A 134 2.15 -3.00 -9.27
CA SER A 134 2.57 -4.32 -8.83
C SER A 134 2.78 -5.29 -9.99
N ALA A 135 1.92 -5.27 -11.01
CA ALA A 135 2.09 -6.11 -12.19
C ALA A 135 3.40 -5.81 -12.91
N LEU A 136 3.68 -4.52 -13.16
CA LEU A 136 4.91 -4.09 -13.84
C LEU A 136 6.16 -4.39 -13.00
N LEU A 137 6.16 -4.03 -11.72
CA LEU A 137 7.31 -4.28 -10.85
C LEU A 137 7.56 -5.78 -10.63
N ASN A 138 6.54 -6.61 -10.53
CA ASN A 138 6.73 -8.05 -10.44
C ASN A 138 7.32 -8.62 -11.73
N ALA A 139 6.82 -8.21 -12.92
CA ALA A 139 7.31 -8.72 -14.19
C ALA A 139 8.79 -8.37 -14.45
N TYR A 140 9.18 -7.11 -14.17
CA TYR A 140 10.47 -6.58 -14.61
C TYR A 140 11.51 -6.50 -13.50
N LEU A 141 11.13 -6.48 -12.23
CA LEU A 141 12.05 -6.30 -11.13
C LEU A 141 11.97 -7.45 -10.11
N LEU A 142 10.81 -7.69 -9.49
CA LEU A 142 10.72 -8.54 -8.31
C LEU A 142 10.98 -10.01 -8.64
N LEU A 143 10.32 -10.57 -9.65
CA LEU A 143 10.52 -11.97 -10.02
C LEU A 143 11.95 -12.25 -10.49
N PRO A 144 12.59 -11.41 -11.33
CA PRO A 144 14.01 -11.54 -11.64
C PRO A 144 14.92 -11.46 -10.40
N VAL A 145 14.67 -10.48 -9.50
CA VAL A 145 15.47 -10.33 -8.27
C VAL A 145 15.25 -11.50 -7.30
N TYR A 146 14.04 -11.99 -7.16
CA TYR A 146 13.74 -13.15 -6.32
C TYR A 146 14.42 -14.42 -6.85
N SER A 147 14.50 -14.58 -8.18
CA SER A 147 15.26 -15.67 -8.80
C SER A 147 16.72 -15.68 -8.34
N VAL A 148 17.34 -14.50 -8.27
CA VAL A 148 18.73 -14.34 -7.81
C VAL A 148 18.81 -14.48 -6.28
N ALA A 149 17.95 -13.78 -5.51
CA ALA A 149 18.01 -13.74 -4.05
C ALA A 149 17.74 -15.11 -3.40
N PHE A 150 16.83 -15.89 -3.97
CA PHE A 150 16.51 -17.24 -3.49
C PHE A 150 17.37 -18.33 -4.12
N HIS A 151 18.31 -17.97 -5.02
CA HIS A 151 19.11 -18.93 -5.81
C HIS A 151 18.24 -19.96 -6.55
N MET A 152 17.07 -19.54 -7.02
CA MET A 152 16.10 -20.39 -7.70
C MET A 152 15.95 -19.95 -9.17
N PRO A 153 15.94 -20.88 -10.13
CA PRO A 153 15.66 -20.52 -11.52
C PRO A 153 14.24 -19.93 -11.65
N MET A 154 14.04 -18.98 -12.57
CA MET A 154 12.74 -18.37 -12.84
C MET A 154 11.64 -19.41 -13.06
N ALA A 155 11.98 -20.53 -13.70
CA ALA A 155 11.06 -21.63 -13.93
C ALA A 155 10.52 -22.22 -12.61
N ALA A 156 11.33 -22.30 -11.55
CA ALA A 156 10.87 -22.80 -10.26
C ALA A 156 9.90 -21.82 -9.57
N LEU A 157 10.14 -20.50 -9.70
CA LEU A 157 9.19 -19.48 -9.21
C LEU A 157 7.85 -19.58 -9.95
N ILE A 158 7.88 -19.78 -11.28
CA ILE A 158 6.66 -19.97 -12.07
C ILE A 158 5.95 -21.25 -11.66
N GLN A 159 6.67 -22.35 -11.39
CA GLN A 159 6.08 -23.61 -10.91
C GLN A 159 5.35 -23.44 -9.58
N MET A 160 5.79 -22.57 -8.67
CA MET A 160 5.04 -22.26 -7.46
C MET A 160 3.67 -21.63 -7.78
N GLY A 161 3.59 -20.86 -8.85
CA GLY A 161 2.31 -20.35 -9.37
C GLY A 161 1.49 -21.44 -10.05
N THR A 162 2.12 -22.31 -10.85
CA THR A 162 1.45 -23.45 -11.51
C THR A 162 0.85 -24.42 -10.49
N ALA A 163 1.51 -24.60 -9.34
CA ALA A 163 0.98 -25.44 -8.25
C ALA A 163 -0.34 -24.91 -7.67
N VAL A 164 -0.55 -23.60 -7.74
CA VAL A 164 -1.80 -22.93 -7.27
C VAL A 164 -2.82 -22.86 -8.40
N ASN A 165 -2.38 -22.55 -9.63
CA ASN A 165 -3.23 -22.46 -10.81
C ASN A 165 -2.51 -23.04 -12.04
N PRO A 166 -2.96 -24.23 -12.55
CA PRO A 166 -2.33 -24.88 -13.70
C PRO A 166 -2.29 -24.04 -14.99
N ALA A 167 -3.09 -23.00 -15.11
CA ALA A 167 -3.05 -22.10 -16.27
C ALA A 167 -1.80 -21.17 -16.26
N ILE A 168 -1.04 -21.12 -15.16
CA ILE A 168 0.19 -20.36 -15.05
C ILE A 168 1.33 -21.16 -15.67
N ASN A 169 1.64 -20.88 -16.95
CA ASN A 169 2.65 -21.57 -17.74
C ASN A 169 3.83 -20.65 -18.13
N GLY A 170 3.89 -19.41 -17.63
CA GLY A 170 4.95 -18.46 -17.96
C GLY A 170 4.84 -17.17 -17.13
N LEU A 171 5.82 -16.28 -17.34
CA LEU A 171 5.93 -15.02 -16.57
C LEU A 171 4.67 -14.17 -16.64
N TRP A 172 4.14 -13.93 -17.85
CA TRP A 172 2.95 -13.10 -18.01
C TRP A 172 1.68 -13.76 -17.49
N ALA A 173 1.55 -15.08 -17.65
CA ALA A 173 0.46 -15.83 -17.04
C ALA A 173 0.54 -15.75 -15.50
N PHE A 174 1.74 -15.82 -14.92
CA PHE A 174 1.97 -15.63 -13.49
C PHE A 174 1.52 -14.24 -13.04
N VAL A 175 1.94 -13.19 -13.74
CA VAL A 175 1.56 -11.81 -13.39
C VAL A 175 0.05 -11.62 -13.49
N LEU A 176 -0.58 -12.04 -14.57
CA LEU A 176 -2.01 -11.83 -14.81
C LEU A 176 -2.91 -12.69 -13.92
N LEU A 177 -2.49 -13.91 -13.58
CA LEU A 177 -3.34 -14.88 -12.86
C LEU A 177 -3.00 -15.00 -11.36
N ALA A 178 -1.84 -14.52 -10.91
CA ALA A 178 -1.49 -14.51 -9.50
C ALA A 178 -1.32 -13.08 -8.96
N VAL A 179 -0.45 -12.25 -9.57
CA VAL A 179 -0.11 -10.92 -9.04
C VAL A 179 -1.31 -9.96 -9.12
N VAL A 180 -1.96 -9.88 -10.29
CA VAL A 180 -3.09 -8.97 -10.51
C VAL A 180 -4.27 -9.32 -9.60
N PRO A 181 -4.76 -10.57 -9.54
CA PRO A 181 -5.87 -10.93 -8.65
C PRO A 181 -5.54 -10.71 -7.17
N PHE A 182 -4.31 -11.01 -6.74
CA PHE A 182 -3.86 -10.78 -5.38
C PHE A 182 -3.93 -9.30 -4.99
N ASN A 183 -3.38 -8.40 -5.80
CA ASN A 183 -3.36 -6.97 -5.50
C ASN A 183 -4.74 -6.32 -5.64
N LEU A 184 -5.57 -6.76 -6.58
CA LEU A 184 -6.98 -6.36 -6.65
C LEU A 184 -7.72 -6.76 -5.38
N PHE A 185 -7.57 -8.01 -4.93
CA PHE A 185 -8.21 -8.48 -3.71
C PHE A 185 -7.73 -7.70 -2.48
N LYS A 186 -6.41 -7.52 -2.33
CA LYS A 186 -5.82 -6.69 -1.26
C LYS A 186 -6.39 -5.28 -1.27
N GLY A 187 -6.37 -4.61 -2.43
CA GLY A 187 -6.87 -3.24 -2.56
C GLY A 187 -8.37 -3.10 -2.28
N ILE A 188 -9.19 -4.04 -2.75
CA ILE A 188 -10.64 -4.07 -2.46
C ILE A 188 -10.88 -4.29 -0.97
N LEU A 189 -10.21 -5.25 -0.34
CA LEU A 189 -10.34 -5.53 1.08
C LEU A 189 -10.00 -4.29 1.92
N ILE A 190 -8.82 -3.69 1.68
CA ILE A 190 -8.37 -2.48 2.37
C ILE A 190 -9.34 -1.32 2.13
N SER A 191 -9.83 -1.15 0.91
CA SER A 191 -10.82 -0.12 0.57
C SER A 191 -12.13 -0.31 1.34
N CYS A 192 -12.64 -1.53 1.42
CA CYS A 192 -13.83 -1.86 2.20
C CYS A 192 -13.62 -1.55 3.68
N LEU A 193 -12.52 -2.00 4.27
CA LEU A 193 -12.19 -1.73 5.67
C LEU A 193 -12.05 -0.22 5.94
N THR A 194 -11.38 0.50 5.05
CA THR A 194 -11.24 1.97 5.16
C THR A 194 -12.61 2.66 5.12
N MET A 195 -13.51 2.23 4.23
CA MET A 195 -14.86 2.80 4.14
C MET A 195 -15.75 2.45 5.33
N LEU A 196 -15.59 1.29 5.95
CA LEU A 196 -16.27 0.92 7.20
C LEU A 196 -15.81 1.83 8.35
N LEU A 197 -14.52 2.04 8.49
CA LEU A 197 -13.95 2.91 9.52
C LEU A 197 -14.14 4.40 9.23
N TYR A 198 -14.35 4.79 7.96
CA TYR A 198 -14.58 6.17 7.57
C TYR A 198 -15.68 6.84 8.39
N LYS A 199 -16.76 6.14 8.70
CA LYS A 199 -17.87 6.67 9.50
C LYS A 199 -17.42 7.06 10.91
N SER A 200 -16.55 6.27 11.52
CA SER A 200 -16.04 6.52 12.88
C SER A 200 -14.93 7.57 12.90
N VAL A 201 -14.13 7.66 11.83
CA VAL A 201 -12.99 8.57 11.74
C VAL A 201 -13.39 9.92 11.13
N SER A 202 -14.44 9.96 10.30
CA SER A 202 -14.94 11.16 9.61
C SER A 202 -15.17 12.38 10.54
N PRO A 203 -15.74 12.26 11.74
CA PRO A 203 -15.88 13.41 12.65
C PRO A 203 -14.53 14.02 13.05
N ILE A 204 -13.53 13.16 13.25
CA ILE A 204 -12.16 13.58 13.59
C ILE A 204 -11.50 14.29 12.39
N LEU A 205 -11.77 13.82 11.19
CA LEU A 205 -11.25 14.39 9.94
C LEU A 205 -11.86 15.76 9.63
N HIS A 206 -13.14 15.99 9.99
CA HIS A 206 -13.87 17.23 9.68
C HIS A 206 -13.73 18.31 10.74
N ASN A 207 -13.56 17.93 12.03
CA ASN A 207 -13.42 18.89 13.13
C ASN A 207 -12.12 19.72 13.10
N ARG A 208 -11.16 19.38 12.21
CA ARG A 208 -9.89 20.13 12.05
C ARG A 208 -10.04 21.46 11.30
N ILE A 209 -11.21 21.79 10.75
CA ILE A 209 -11.43 22.98 9.91
C ILE A 209 -12.03 24.16 10.72
N ARG A 210 -12.25 23.99 12.02
CA ARG A 210 -12.94 25.00 12.85
C ARG A 210 -12.05 25.72 13.88
N HIS A 211 -10.75 25.75 13.65
CA HIS A 211 -9.84 26.63 14.45
C HIS A 211 -8.88 27.36 13.58
#